data_94e47e0dc1559b5d7e59820f9b656cc0
#
_entry.id   94e47e0dc1559b5d7e59820f9b656cc0
#
_cell.length_a   1.000
_cell.length_b   1.000
_cell.length_c   1.000
_cell.angle_alpha   90.00
_cell.angle_beta   90.00
_cell.angle_gamma   90.00
#
_symmetry.space_group_name_H-M   'P 1'
#
loop_
_entity.id
_entity.type
_entity.pdbx_description
1 polymer ?
#
loop_
_entity_poly.entity_id
_entity_poly.type
_entity_poly.pdbx_seq_one_letter_code
_entity_poly.pdbx_strand_id
1 'polypeptide(L)'
;MGTSADYRFLESKEYSGEVATDRYGRKIPKHAHGTINLDIPTSSLKEITTAASSLYDRIIDKELLIRRLTLSATKVMPKEGQVYQQLDLFTDYEALKKEQEKERRLQKSILDIKKKYGKNAVLRGLSYEEGATTRTRNGQIGGHKA
;
A
#
# COMPACT_ATOMS: atom_id res chain seq x y z
N MET A 1 -0.96 3.28 -10.65
CA MET A 1 -0.65 2.44 -9.48
C MET A 1 -1.40 1.13 -9.61
N GLY A 2 -0.75 0.01 -9.35
CA GLY A 2 -1.34 -1.32 -9.42
C GLY A 2 -1.36 -2.00 -8.06
N THR A 3 -2.37 -2.81 -7.81
CA THR A 3 -2.48 -3.65 -6.62
C THR A 3 -2.78 -5.07 -7.04
N SER A 4 -2.12 -6.04 -6.42
CA SER A 4 -2.46 -7.45 -6.54
C SER A 4 -2.52 -8.11 -5.17
N ALA A 5 -3.44 -9.05 -5.01
CA ALA A 5 -3.61 -9.83 -3.81
C ALA A 5 -3.55 -11.32 -4.14
N ASP A 6 -2.68 -12.03 -3.45
CA ASP A 6 -2.61 -13.48 -3.48
C ASP A 6 -3.42 -14.04 -2.31
N TYR A 7 -4.28 -14.99 -2.60
CA TYR A 7 -5.08 -15.67 -1.58
C TYR A 7 -4.36 -16.87 -0.95
N ARG A 8 -4.83 -17.29 0.21
CA ARG A 8 -4.42 -18.56 0.80
C ARG A 8 -5.00 -19.72 -0.01
N PHE A 9 -4.32 -20.87 0.04
CA PHE A 9 -4.85 -22.08 -0.55
C PHE A 9 -6.14 -22.54 0.17
N LEU A 10 -7.02 -23.17 -0.59
CA LEU A 10 -8.28 -23.71 -0.08
C LEU A 10 -7.99 -25.02 0.65
N GLU A 11 -8.24 -25.07 1.96
CA GLU A 11 -8.01 -26.28 2.77
C GLU A 11 -9.14 -27.33 2.57
N SER A 12 -10.38 -26.88 2.63
CA SER A 12 -11.57 -27.73 2.46
C SER A 12 -12.82 -26.96 2.06
N LYS A 13 -12.66 -25.66 1.76
CA LYS A 13 -13.79 -24.78 1.44
C LYS A 13 -14.20 -24.99 -0.01
N GLU A 14 -15.47 -25.22 -0.26
CA GLU A 14 -16.05 -25.12 -1.59
C GLU A 14 -15.96 -23.67 -2.04
N TYR A 15 -15.34 -23.45 -3.17
CA TYR A 15 -15.19 -22.14 -3.78
C TYR A 15 -15.64 -22.20 -5.23
N SER A 16 -16.56 -21.34 -5.61
CA SER A 16 -17.19 -21.32 -6.94
C SER A 16 -16.42 -20.51 -7.98
N GLY A 17 -15.37 -19.78 -7.55
CA GLY A 17 -14.56 -18.96 -8.44
C GLY A 17 -13.45 -19.72 -9.16
N GLU A 18 -12.67 -19.00 -9.96
CA GLU A 18 -11.53 -19.57 -10.68
C GLU A 18 -10.43 -20.03 -9.71
N VAL A 19 -10.01 -21.27 -9.88
CA VAL A 19 -8.97 -21.91 -9.06
C VAL A 19 -7.81 -22.37 -9.93
N ALA A 20 -6.60 -22.08 -9.51
CA ALA A 20 -5.36 -22.62 -10.08
C ALA A 20 -4.72 -23.62 -9.13
N THR A 21 -3.85 -24.47 -9.65
CA THR A 21 -3.07 -25.41 -8.86
C THR A 21 -1.65 -24.89 -8.75
N ASP A 22 -1.12 -24.80 -7.53
CA ASP A 22 0.27 -24.41 -7.32
C ASP A 22 1.23 -25.59 -7.59
N ARG A 23 2.54 -25.30 -7.51
CA ARG A 23 3.59 -26.31 -7.72
C ARG A 23 3.58 -27.47 -6.69
N TYR A 24 2.84 -27.32 -5.61
CA TYR A 24 2.67 -28.33 -4.56
C TYR A 24 1.34 -29.09 -4.66
N GLY A 25 0.59 -28.88 -5.76
CA GLY A 25 -0.70 -29.53 -5.97
C GLY A 25 -1.87 -28.92 -5.18
N ARG A 26 -1.68 -27.78 -4.53
CA ARG A 26 -2.74 -27.14 -3.73
C ARG A 26 -3.60 -26.26 -4.58
N LYS A 27 -4.91 -26.30 -4.34
CA LYS A 27 -5.88 -25.41 -4.99
C LYS A 27 -5.75 -24.00 -4.42
N ILE A 28 -5.42 -23.04 -5.28
CA ILE A 28 -5.30 -21.62 -4.94
C ILE A 28 -6.28 -20.83 -5.78
N PRO A 29 -7.13 -19.98 -5.17
CA PRO A 29 -7.97 -19.04 -5.92
C PRO A 29 -7.10 -18.14 -6.80
N LYS A 30 -7.60 -17.78 -7.97
CA LYS A 30 -6.92 -16.86 -8.87
C LYS A 30 -6.66 -15.55 -8.15
N HIS A 31 -5.43 -15.03 -8.27
CA HIS A 31 -5.06 -13.77 -7.64
C HIS A 31 -5.91 -12.60 -8.16
N ALA A 32 -6.31 -11.71 -7.26
CA ALA A 32 -6.95 -10.47 -7.65
C ALA A 32 -5.90 -9.44 -8.07
N HIS A 33 -6.17 -8.69 -9.12
CA HIS A 33 -5.33 -7.57 -9.54
C HIS A 33 -6.15 -6.44 -10.14
N GLY A 34 -5.64 -5.25 -10.04
CA GLY A 34 -6.26 -4.08 -10.63
C GLY A 34 -5.32 -2.90 -10.68
N THR A 35 -5.75 -1.87 -11.39
CA THR A 35 -5.02 -0.61 -11.50
C THR A 35 -5.93 0.56 -11.20
N ILE A 36 -5.34 1.63 -10.67
CA ILE A 36 -5.97 2.91 -10.49
C ILE A 36 -5.00 4.01 -10.93
N ASN A 37 -5.50 4.99 -11.64
CA ASN A 37 -4.73 6.19 -11.95
C ASN A 37 -4.92 7.19 -10.81
N LEU A 38 -3.84 7.86 -10.45
CA LEU A 38 -3.89 9.05 -9.61
C LEU A 38 -3.97 10.24 -10.56
N ASP A 39 -4.92 11.13 -10.34
CA ASP A 39 -5.15 12.30 -11.21
C ASP A 39 -3.95 13.23 -11.21
N ILE A 40 -3.26 13.29 -10.07
CA ILE A 40 -2.08 14.12 -9.87
C ILE A 40 -0.95 13.23 -9.34
N PRO A 41 0.28 13.35 -9.88
CA PRO A 41 1.45 12.72 -9.29
C PRO A 41 1.65 13.17 -7.85
N THR A 42 1.73 12.22 -6.94
CA THR A 42 1.83 12.51 -5.51
C THR A 42 2.83 11.61 -4.81
N SER A 43 3.47 12.13 -3.77
CA SER A 43 4.22 11.38 -2.77
C SER A 43 3.49 11.33 -1.42
N SER A 44 2.26 11.82 -1.36
CA SER A 44 1.43 11.80 -0.16
C SER A 44 1.07 10.38 0.21
N LEU A 45 1.45 9.99 1.43
CA LEU A 45 1.11 8.67 1.96
C LEU A 45 -0.41 8.52 2.13
N LYS A 46 -1.10 9.59 2.48
CA LYS A 46 -2.56 9.63 2.64
C LYS A 46 -3.25 9.32 1.32
N GLU A 47 -2.91 10.06 0.25
CA GLU A 47 -3.49 9.88 -1.08
C GLU A 47 -3.22 8.49 -1.65
N ILE A 48 -1.97 8.02 -1.55
CA ILE A 48 -1.58 6.68 -2.00
C ILE A 48 -2.35 5.59 -1.23
N THR A 49 -2.48 5.73 0.10
CA THR A 49 -3.20 4.76 0.92
C THR A 49 -4.69 4.76 0.60
N THR A 50 -5.30 5.94 0.43
CA THR A 50 -6.72 6.06 0.07
C THR A 50 -7.00 5.40 -1.29
N ALA A 51 -6.19 5.70 -2.28
CA ALA A 51 -6.32 5.08 -3.61
C ALA A 51 -6.09 3.56 -3.58
N ALA A 52 -5.10 3.10 -2.80
CA ALA A 52 -4.84 1.67 -2.63
C ALA A 52 -5.99 0.95 -1.93
N SER A 53 -6.58 1.55 -0.88
CA SER A 53 -7.74 0.99 -0.18
C SER A 53 -8.97 0.92 -1.09
N SER A 54 -9.26 1.97 -1.83
CA SER A 54 -10.37 1.99 -2.80
C SER A 54 -10.19 0.93 -3.88
N LEU A 55 -8.99 0.76 -4.41
CA LEU A 55 -8.69 -0.27 -5.39
C LEU A 55 -8.81 -1.66 -4.79
N TYR A 56 -8.29 -1.87 -3.58
CA TYR A 56 -8.39 -3.11 -2.83
C TYR A 56 -9.86 -3.53 -2.66
N ASP A 57 -10.71 -2.65 -2.15
CA ASP A 57 -12.14 -2.94 -1.91
C ASP A 57 -12.89 -3.32 -3.19
N ARG A 58 -12.43 -2.82 -4.34
CA ARG A 58 -13.03 -3.10 -5.64
C ARG A 58 -12.63 -4.46 -6.22
N ILE A 59 -11.39 -4.93 -5.94
CA ILE A 59 -10.83 -6.13 -6.60
C ILE A 59 -10.88 -7.38 -5.74
N ILE A 60 -11.05 -7.24 -4.42
CA ILE A 60 -10.90 -8.34 -3.49
C ILE A 60 -12.18 -9.17 -3.36
N ASP A 61 -12.04 -10.47 -3.29
CA ASP A 61 -13.08 -11.36 -2.81
C ASP A 61 -13.03 -11.45 -1.30
N LYS A 62 -14.07 -10.93 -0.63
CA LYS A 62 -14.14 -10.81 0.84
C LYS A 62 -14.34 -12.17 1.53
N GLU A 63 -14.71 -13.19 0.80
CA GLU A 63 -14.86 -14.55 1.35
C GLU A 63 -13.53 -15.28 1.48
N LEU A 64 -12.49 -14.78 0.83
CA LEU A 64 -11.18 -15.41 0.76
C LEU A 64 -10.17 -14.77 1.72
N LEU A 65 -9.34 -15.60 2.32
CA LEU A 65 -8.23 -15.14 3.15
C LEU A 65 -7.04 -14.70 2.29
N ILE A 66 -6.59 -13.48 2.52
CA ILE A 66 -5.44 -12.93 1.80
C ILE A 66 -4.15 -13.43 2.46
N ARG A 67 -3.24 -13.90 1.62
CA ARG A 67 -1.90 -14.30 2.01
C ARG A 67 -0.90 -13.16 1.83
N ARG A 68 -1.00 -12.43 0.72
CA ARG A 68 -0.06 -11.36 0.38
C ARG A 68 -0.77 -10.27 -0.40
N LEU A 69 -0.44 -9.02 -0.08
CA LEU A 69 -0.84 -7.85 -0.83
C LEU A 69 0.41 -7.18 -1.40
N THR A 70 0.38 -6.88 -2.69
CA THR A 70 1.47 -6.18 -3.39
C THR A 70 0.95 -4.89 -3.97
N LEU A 71 1.63 -3.80 -3.69
CA LEU A 71 1.36 -2.48 -4.27
C LEU A 71 2.53 -2.10 -5.17
N SER A 72 2.24 -1.69 -6.41
CA SER A 72 3.25 -1.23 -7.38
C SER A 72 2.93 0.17 -7.85
N ALA A 73 3.95 1.01 -7.89
CA ALA A 73 3.87 2.35 -8.48
C ALA A 73 4.50 2.33 -9.88
N THR A 74 3.78 2.86 -10.86
CA THR A 74 4.25 3.03 -12.23
C THR A 74 4.33 4.50 -12.56
N LYS A 75 5.06 4.88 -13.60
CA LYS A 75 5.28 6.27 -14.00
C LYS A 75 5.82 7.16 -12.87
N VAL A 76 6.76 6.59 -12.09
CA VAL A 76 7.43 7.34 -11.03
C VAL A 76 8.31 8.40 -11.68
N MET A 77 8.17 9.64 -11.23
CA MET A 77 8.91 10.77 -11.75
C MET A 77 9.84 11.35 -10.68
N PRO A 78 10.97 11.97 -11.07
CA PRO A 78 11.80 12.72 -10.13
C PRO A 78 11.00 13.84 -9.48
N LYS A 79 11.29 14.13 -8.21
CA LYS A 79 10.60 15.16 -7.42
C LYS A 79 10.70 16.56 -8.02
N GLU A 80 11.74 16.82 -8.80
CA GLU A 80 12.04 18.10 -9.45
C GLU A 80 11.44 18.22 -10.85
N GLY A 81 10.79 17.16 -11.35
CA GLY A 81 10.08 17.20 -12.63
C GLY A 81 8.90 18.17 -12.58
N GLN A 82 8.91 19.20 -13.41
CA GLN A 82 7.73 20.04 -13.60
C GLN A 82 6.64 19.19 -14.24
N VAL A 83 5.65 18.87 -13.46
CA VAL A 83 4.42 18.28 -14.00
C VAL A 83 3.62 19.42 -14.60
N TYR A 84 3.53 19.48 -15.91
CA TYR A 84 2.52 20.29 -16.58
C TYR A 84 1.16 19.68 -16.25
N GLN A 85 0.52 20.21 -15.23
CA GLN A 85 -0.85 19.87 -14.90
C GLN A 85 -1.77 20.71 -15.77
N GLN A 86 -2.69 20.05 -16.42
CA GLN A 86 -3.83 20.73 -16.99
C GLN A 86 -4.62 21.32 -15.80
N LEU A 87 -4.60 22.64 -15.70
CA LEU A 87 -5.26 23.36 -14.61
C LEU A 87 -6.77 23.16 -14.74
N ASP A 88 -7.35 22.46 -13.78
CA ASP A 88 -8.79 22.48 -13.60
C ASP A 88 -9.19 23.79 -12.92
N LEU A 89 -10.08 24.54 -13.56
CA LEU A 89 -10.53 25.87 -13.13
C LEU A 89 -11.21 25.87 -11.75
N PHE A 90 -11.59 24.70 -11.23
CA PHE A 90 -12.33 24.55 -9.98
C PHE A 90 -11.48 24.06 -8.80
N THR A 91 -10.22 23.74 -9.03
CA THR A 91 -9.33 23.22 -7.97
C THR A 91 -8.49 24.35 -7.39
N ASP A 92 -8.56 24.54 -6.06
CA ASP A 92 -7.66 25.45 -5.32
C ASP A 92 -6.27 24.79 -5.17
N TYR A 93 -5.42 24.99 -6.18
CA TYR A 93 -4.07 24.46 -6.22
C TYR A 93 -3.17 25.01 -5.11
N GLU A 94 -3.40 26.21 -4.64
CA GLU A 94 -2.57 26.77 -3.56
C GLU A 94 -2.86 26.09 -2.23
N ALA A 95 -4.12 25.83 -1.93
CA ALA A 95 -4.50 25.10 -0.74
C ALA A 95 -3.99 23.67 -0.79
N LEU A 96 -4.14 22.97 -1.92
CA LEU A 96 -3.63 21.62 -2.15
C LEU A 96 -2.11 21.55 -1.98
N LYS A 97 -1.38 22.49 -2.57
CA LYS A 97 0.09 22.56 -2.48
C LYS A 97 0.56 22.81 -1.05
N LYS A 98 -0.13 23.64 -0.29
CA LYS A 98 0.16 23.89 1.13
C LYS A 98 -0.05 22.63 1.98
N GLU A 99 -1.15 21.91 1.74
CA GLU A 99 -1.42 20.67 2.45
C GLU A 99 -0.39 19.59 2.14
N GLN A 100 -0.05 19.39 0.87
CA GLN A 100 0.99 18.46 0.44
C GLN A 100 2.36 18.83 1.03
N GLU A 101 2.71 20.10 1.10
CA GLU A 101 3.98 20.52 1.69
C GLU A 101 4.01 20.30 3.20
N LYS A 102 2.91 20.53 3.90
CA LYS A 102 2.77 20.23 5.34
C LYS A 102 2.93 18.73 5.59
N GLU A 103 2.26 17.89 4.82
CA GLU A 103 2.39 16.44 4.93
C GLU A 103 3.81 15.98 4.65
N ARG A 104 4.46 16.52 3.64
CA ARG A 104 5.86 16.22 3.30
C ARG A 104 6.82 16.58 4.42
N ARG A 105 6.64 17.74 5.07
CA ARG A 105 7.46 18.13 6.23
C ARG A 105 7.26 17.16 7.39
N LEU A 106 6.02 16.77 7.65
CA LEU A 106 5.69 15.76 8.67
C LEU A 106 6.35 14.41 8.37
N GLN A 107 6.23 13.92 7.14
CA GLN A 107 6.85 12.65 6.71
C GLN A 107 8.36 12.69 6.87
N LYS A 108 9.02 13.80 6.47
CA LYS A 108 10.46 14.00 6.64
C LYS A 108 10.85 13.96 8.11
N SER A 109 10.13 14.67 8.98
CA SER A 109 10.42 14.67 10.43
C SER A 109 10.29 13.28 11.03
N ILE A 110 9.26 12.50 10.64
CA ILE A 110 9.08 11.10 11.07
C ILE A 110 10.25 10.23 10.61
N LEU A 111 10.72 10.40 9.36
CA LEU A 111 11.87 9.66 8.85
C LEU A 111 13.16 10.00 9.59
N ASP A 112 13.39 11.28 9.89
CA ASP A 112 14.56 11.74 10.64
C ASP A 112 14.57 11.17 12.08
N ILE A 113 13.40 11.16 12.75
CA ILE A 113 13.24 10.53 14.06
C ILE A 113 13.52 9.02 13.97
N LYS A 114 12.97 8.33 12.99
CA LYS A 114 13.21 6.89 12.79
C LYS A 114 14.67 6.58 12.47
N LYS A 115 15.34 7.45 11.72
CA LYS A 115 16.77 7.31 11.43
C LYS A 115 17.62 7.46 12.68
N LYS A 116 17.26 8.39 13.57
CA LYS A 116 18.01 8.68 14.81
C LYS A 116 17.74 7.69 15.93
N TYR A 117 16.48 7.27 16.11
CA TYR A 117 16.03 6.50 17.28
C TYR A 117 15.53 5.09 16.92
N GLY A 118 15.65 4.69 15.66
CA GLY A 118 15.24 3.37 15.18
C GLY A 118 13.82 3.32 14.59
N LYS A 119 13.56 2.25 13.86
CA LYS A 119 12.32 2.07 13.07
C LYS A 119 11.05 2.07 13.92
N ASN A 120 11.16 1.70 15.20
CA ASN A 120 10.02 1.62 16.12
C ASN A 120 9.80 2.91 16.93
N ALA A 121 10.60 3.97 16.72
CA ALA A 121 10.48 5.23 17.46
C ALA A 121 9.16 5.96 17.22
N VAL A 122 8.62 5.85 16.02
CA VAL A 122 7.30 6.38 15.67
C VAL A 122 6.53 5.31 14.94
N LEU A 123 5.40 4.87 15.50
CA LEU A 123 4.51 3.87 14.92
C LEU A 123 3.09 4.43 14.83
N ARG A 124 2.30 3.88 13.92
CA ARG A 124 0.86 4.14 13.84
C ARG A 124 0.14 3.34 14.93
N GLY A 125 -1.00 3.84 15.42
CA GLY A 125 -1.84 3.13 16.39
C GLY A 125 -2.17 1.69 15.98
N LEU A 126 -2.51 1.47 14.71
CA LEU A 126 -2.75 0.14 14.13
C LEU A 126 -1.58 -0.85 14.30
N SER A 127 -0.35 -0.37 14.55
CA SER A 127 0.81 -1.26 14.80
C SER A 127 0.82 -1.86 16.22
N TYR A 128 -0.13 -1.46 17.06
CA TYR A 128 -0.34 -1.99 18.42
C TYR A 128 -1.57 -2.89 18.53
N GLU A 129 -2.36 -2.99 17.46
CA GLU A 129 -3.51 -3.89 17.41
C GLU A 129 -3.07 -5.36 17.46
N GLU A 130 -3.98 -6.21 17.93
CA GLU A 130 -3.77 -7.66 17.94
C GLU A 130 -3.52 -8.19 16.51
N GLY A 131 -2.52 -9.04 16.35
CA GLY A 131 -2.11 -9.54 15.03
C GLY A 131 -1.19 -8.60 14.22
N ALA A 132 -0.94 -7.36 14.69
CA ALA A 132 -0.01 -6.46 14.00
C ALA A 132 1.44 -6.94 14.09
N THR A 133 2.10 -7.08 12.95
CA THR A 133 3.46 -7.62 12.86
C THR A 133 4.55 -6.57 12.70
N THR A 134 4.19 -5.30 12.60
CA THR A 134 5.13 -4.19 12.26
C THR A 134 6.32 -4.12 13.22
N ARG A 135 6.08 -4.18 14.52
CA ARG A 135 7.13 -4.07 15.55
C ARG A 135 8.13 -5.22 15.46
N THR A 136 7.63 -6.44 15.30
CA THR A 136 8.46 -7.64 15.17
C THR A 136 9.27 -7.62 13.87
N ARG A 137 8.64 -7.25 12.75
CA ARG A 137 9.31 -7.17 11.45
C ARG A 137 10.37 -6.08 11.39
N ASN A 138 10.21 -4.98 12.10
CA ASN A 138 11.23 -3.94 12.18
C ASN A 138 12.54 -4.40 12.85
N GLY A 139 12.48 -5.42 13.70
CA GLY A 139 13.63 -6.05 14.34
C GLY A 139 14.22 -7.24 13.55
N GLN A 140 13.71 -7.52 12.34
CA GLN A 140 14.20 -8.61 11.51
C GLN A 140 15.17 -8.10 10.43
N ILE A 141 16.16 -8.94 10.11
CA ILE A 141 17.07 -8.74 8.98
C ILE A 141 16.80 -9.86 7.99
N GLY A 142 16.42 -9.51 6.74
CA GLY A 142 16.12 -10.51 5.71
C GLY A 142 14.98 -11.49 6.04
N GLY A 143 14.08 -11.10 6.96
CA GLY A 143 12.94 -11.94 7.39
C GLY A 143 13.23 -12.86 8.58
N HIS A 144 14.44 -12.82 9.11
CA HIS A 144 14.85 -13.59 10.30
C HIS A 144 15.11 -12.67 11.49
N LYS A 145 14.91 -13.20 12.70
CA LYS A 145 15.34 -12.48 13.92
C LYS A 145 16.87 -12.35 13.88
N ALA A 146 17.34 -11.14 14.11
CA ALA A 146 18.75 -10.86 14.33
C ALA A 146 19.19 -11.42 15.68
#